data_941a9fdd91a6813b4ae4adf55009706c
#
_entry.id   941a9fdd91a6813b4ae4adf55009706c
#
_cell.length_a   1.000
_cell.length_b   1.000
_cell.length_c   1.000
_cell.angle_alpha   90.00
_cell.angle_beta   90.00
_cell.angle_gamma   90.00
#
_symmetry.space_group_name_H-M   'P 1'
#
loop_
_entity.id
_entity.type
_entity.pdbx_description
1 polymer ?
#
loop_
_entity_poly.entity_id
_entity_poly.type
_entity_poly.pdbx_seq_one_letter_code
_entity_poly.pdbx_strand_id
1 'polypeptide(L)'
;MKHQLRSAICTEGRRMAGSRALWVATGMKHEQFGKPIIAIVNSFTQFVPGHTHLHEIGQIVREEIEKMGCYAAEFNTIAIDDGIAMGHDGMLYSLPSRDIIADSVEYMVNAHKADAMICISNCDKVTPGMLMASMRLNIPTVFCSGGPMEAGKWRGENADLSTAMVKGADPSVTDEEIKEIEQCACPGCGSCSGMFTANSMNSLTEAIGLSLPGNGTILATHTNRIELFKAAARQVVKNAFAYYEDGDESVLPRNIATRKAFMNAMALDIAMGGSTNTVLHLLAVAQEAGTDFTMKDIDALSRKVPCLCKLAPNTQKYSVQECGRAGGILGILNELNKGGLIDGSAPRVDGLTLSEAMQKYSIVDGAVDAEANRIYQTAPGNRFSTKMGSQSEEWGTLDTDRAGGCIRDLEHAYTKDGGLAVLFGNIAQDGCVVKTAGVDESLWHFEGPAVVFDSQEDACEGILGGKVKSGDCVVITHEGPKGGPGMQEMLYPTSYIKSMHLGKECALITDGRFSGGTSGLSIGHISPEAANGGNIGKVKDGDIIVIDIPSRSISVKLSDEELAARPQQPLKRNRVVSKALRAYAQSVSSADKGGVRIID
;
A
#
# COMPACT_ATOMS: atom_id res chain seq x y z
N MET A 1 5.23 -38.06 -0.68
CA MET A 1 5.09 -36.67 -1.15
C MET A 1 4.72 -36.68 -2.62
N LYS A 2 3.75 -35.87 -3.04
CA LYS A 2 3.37 -35.74 -4.46
C LYS A 2 4.29 -34.77 -5.20
N HIS A 3 4.79 -33.75 -4.48
CA HIS A 3 5.83 -32.87 -4.99
C HIS A 3 7.11 -33.05 -4.16
N GLN A 4 8.27 -33.01 -4.83
CA GLN A 4 9.55 -33.06 -4.14
C GLN A 4 9.83 -31.71 -3.46
N LEU A 5 10.34 -31.74 -2.22
CA LEU A 5 10.81 -30.53 -1.55
C LEU A 5 11.91 -29.86 -2.36
N ARG A 6 11.87 -28.54 -2.46
CA ARG A 6 12.96 -27.75 -3.08
C ARG A 6 14.25 -27.93 -2.30
N SER A 7 14.13 -28.00 -0.96
CA SER A 7 15.24 -28.19 -0.03
C SER A 7 15.90 -29.57 -0.15
N ALA A 8 15.26 -30.57 -0.75
CA ALA A 8 15.82 -31.91 -0.93
C ALA A 8 17.20 -31.87 -1.62
N ILE A 9 17.39 -30.94 -2.57
CA ILE A 9 18.66 -30.78 -3.30
C ILE A 9 19.86 -30.48 -2.37
N CYS A 10 19.62 -29.86 -1.21
CA CYS A 10 20.68 -29.49 -0.24
C CYS A 10 20.57 -30.23 1.09
N THR A 11 19.49 -31.00 1.31
CA THR A 11 19.26 -31.75 2.55
C THR A 11 19.34 -33.25 2.39
N GLU A 12 19.27 -33.80 1.16
CA GLU A 12 19.27 -35.24 0.92
C GLU A 12 20.56 -35.74 0.24
N GLY A 13 20.78 -37.04 0.35
CA GLY A 13 21.87 -37.74 -0.29
C GLY A 13 23.24 -37.50 0.37
N ARG A 14 24.15 -38.49 0.16
CA ARG A 14 25.48 -38.48 0.81
C ARG A 14 26.34 -37.29 0.40
N ARG A 15 26.19 -36.80 -0.83
CA ARG A 15 26.97 -35.66 -1.36
C ARG A 15 26.67 -34.35 -0.65
N MET A 16 25.49 -34.23 -0.07
CA MET A 16 25.02 -33.01 0.63
C MET A 16 25.35 -33.02 2.13
N ALA A 17 26.27 -33.88 2.58
CA ALA A 17 26.69 -33.92 3.98
C ALA A 17 27.26 -32.58 4.47
N GLY A 18 28.01 -31.86 3.63
CA GLY A 18 28.53 -30.52 3.95
C GLY A 18 27.41 -29.49 4.13
N SER A 19 26.43 -29.48 3.24
CA SER A 19 25.25 -28.59 3.35
C SER A 19 24.47 -28.91 4.62
N ARG A 20 24.21 -30.18 4.92
CA ARG A 20 23.53 -30.57 6.18
C ARG A 20 24.28 -30.16 7.43
N ALA A 21 25.62 -30.26 7.40
CA ALA A 21 26.44 -29.81 8.54
C ALA A 21 26.26 -28.30 8.80
N LEU A 22 26.13 -27.49 7.73
CA LEU A 22 25.86 -26.07 7.85
C LEU A 22 24.43 -25.81 8.37
N TRP A 23 23.44 -26.56 7.89
CA TRP A 23 22.07 -26.49 8.44
C TRP A 23 22.01 -26.86 9.93
N VAL A 24 22.76 -27.89 10.36
CA VAL A 24 22.88 -28.23 11.79
C VAL A 24 23.55 -27.08 12.57
N ALA A 25 24.57 -26.43 11.99
CA ALA A 25 25.23 -25.29 12.63
C ALA A 25 24.32 -24.06 12.77
N THR A 26 23.26 -23.94 11.96
CA THR A 26 22.22 -22.91 12.12
C THR A 26 21.10 -23.31 13.10
N GLY A 27 21.20 -24.50 13.71
CA GLY A 27 20.25 -25.00 14.72
C GLY A 27 19.19 -25.97 14.19
N MET A 28 19.27 -26.41 12.93
CA MET A 28 18.37 -27.42 12.38
C MET A 28 18.62 -28.78 13.04
N LYS A 29 17.57 -29.42 13.53
CA LYS A 29 17.61 -30.72 14.19
C LYS A 29 17.48 -31.86 13.18
N HIS A 30 18.01 -33.04 13.52
CA HIS A 30 17.98 -34.19 12.62
C HIS A 30 16.56 -34.61 12.20
N GLU A 31 15.58 -34.51 13.10
CA GLU A 31 14.19 -34.83 12.85
C GLU A 31 13.45 -33.83 11.93
N GLN A 32 14.09 -32.70 11.60
CA GLN A 32 13.53 -31.68 10.69
C GLN A 32 13.98 -31.91 9.25
N PHE A 33 15.03 -32.71 9.01
CA PHE A 33 15.40 -33.09 7.63
C PHE A 33 14.30 -33.91 6.97
N GLY A 34 14.05 -33.63 5.70
CA GLY A 34 12.96 -34.27 4.94
C GLY A 34 11.59 -33.64 5.18
N LYS A 35 11.51 -32.55 5.93
CA LYS A 35 10.32 -31.70 6.09
C LYS A 35 10.54 -30.33 5.45
N PRO A 36 9.47 -29.59 5.15
CA PRO A 36 9.60 -28.24 4.55
C PRO A 36 10.47 -27.31 5.39
N ILE A 37 11.37 -26.59 4.73
CA ILE A 37 12.11 -25.45 5.29
C ILE A 37 11.27 -24.21 5.04
N ILE A 38 10.88 -23.51 6.10
CA ILE A 38 10.05 -22.31 6.03
C ILE A 38 10.94 -21.06 6.17
N ALA A 39 10.96 -20.21 5.16
CA ALA A 39 11.60 -18.91 5.24
C ALA A 39 10.72 -17.92 6.00
N ILE A 40 11.26 -17.27 7.03
CA ILE A 40 10.65 -16.10 7.66
C ILE A 40 11.24 -14.87 6.99
N VAL A 41 10.49 -14.30 6.08
CA VAL A 41 10.87 -13.09 5.34
C VAL A 41 10.45 -11.88 6.16
N ASN A 42 11.34 -11.38 6.99
CA ASN A 42 11.10 -10.24 7.88
C ASN A 42 11.63 -8.95 7.25
N SER A 43 11.27 -7.80 7.83
CA SER A 43 11.68 -6.48 7.39
C SER A 43 12.00 -5.54 8.56
N PHE A 44 12.49 -6.10 9.67
CA PHE A 44 12.87 -5.31 10.83
C PHE A 44 13.92 -4.26 10.49
N THR A 45 13.69 -3.05 10.99
CA THR A 45 14.66 -1.95 11.03
C THR A 45 14.26 -0.94 12.11
N GLN A 46 15.23 -0.21 12.66
CA GLN A 46 14.98 0.89 13.60
C GLN A 46 14.68 2.22 12.89
N PHE A 47 14.83 2.29 11.57
CA PHE A 47 14.54 3.50 10.78
C PHE A 47 13.06 3.71 10.47
N VAL A 48 12.20 2.72 10.72
CA VAL A 48 10.79 2.72 10.31
C VAL A 48 9.90 2.42 11.51
N PRO A 49 9.05 3.34 11.99
CA PRO A 49 8.13 3.09 13.13
C PRO A 49 7.27 1.84 12.95
N GLY A 50 6.85 1.57 11.72
CA GLY A 50 6.09 0.37 11.34
C GLY A 50 6.87 -0.95 11.47
N HIS A 51 8.19 -0.90 11.67
CA HIS A 51 9.06 -2.08 11.64
C HIS A 51 9.91 -2.28 12.92
N THR A 52 9.98 -1.30 13.80
CA THR A 52 10.81 -1.37 15.02
C THR A 52 10.44 -2.55 15.93
N HIS A 53 9.17 -2.93 15.96
CA HIS A 53 8.64 -4.03 16.78
C HIS A 53 8.75 -5.41 16.11
N LEU A 54 9.18 -5.48 14.84
CA LEU A 54 9.25 -6.75 14.10
C LEU A 54 10.46 -7.63 14.50
N HIS A 55 11.40 -7.08 15.27
CA HIS A 55 12.59 -7.83 15.72
C HIS A 55 12.23 -9.08 16.53
N GLU A 56 11.33 -8.95 17.49
CA GLU A 56 10.90 -10.06 18.35
C GLU A 56 9.94 -11.02 17.63
N ILE A 57 9.22 -10.54 16.62
CA ILE A 57 8.16 -11.30 15.96
C ILE A 57 8.73 -12.46 15.14
N GLY A 58 9.85 -12.28 14.48
CA GLY A 58 10.52 -13.36 13.76
C GLY A 58 10.77 -14.57 14.66
N GLN A 59 11.16 -14.35 15.93
CA GLN A 59 11.39 -15.43 16.87
C GLN A 59 10.09 -16.10 17.34
N ILE A 60 9.02 -15.35 17.59
CA ILE A 60 7.69 -15.90 17.92
C ILE A 60 7.16 -16.78 16.78
N VAL A 61 7.29 -16.31 15.54
CA VAL A 61 6.90 -17.05 14.33
C VAL A 61 7.75 -18.31 14.18
N ARG A 62 9.07 -18.21 14.38
CA ARG A 62 9.99 -19.34 14.35
C ARG A 62 9.60 -20.43 15.34
N GLU A 63 9.39 -20.04 16.60
CA GLU A 63 8.97 -20.98 17.65
C GLU A 63 7.67 -21.70 17.30
N GLU A 64 6.70 -21.00 16.73
CA GLU A 64 5.42 -21.59 16.35
C GLU A 64 5.55 -22.58 15.17
N ILE A 65 6.38 -22.26 14.18
CA ILE A 65 6.71 -23.18 13.07
C ILE A 65 7.45 -24.42 13.59
N GLU A 66 8.43 -24.24 14.47
CA GLU A 66 9.22 -25.35 15.02
C GLU A 66 8.38 -26.30 15.89
N LYS A 67 7.35 -25.80 16.60
CA LYS A 67 6.36 -26.65 17.32
C LYS A 67 5.62 -27.60 16.36
N MET A 68 5.46 -27.22 15.10
CA MET A 68 4.86 -28.07 14.07
C MET A 68 5.88 -29.01 13.40
N GLY A 69 7.13 -29.01 13.86
CA GLY A 69 8.18 -29.93 13.45
C GLY A 69 8.94 -29.52 12.19
N CYS A 70 8.67 -28.37 11.61
CA CYS A 70 9.44 -27.79 10.49
C CYS A 70 10.66 -26.99 11.00
N TYR A 71 11.66 -26.78 10.15
CA TYR A 71 12.72 -25.82 10.39
C TYR A 71 12.34 -24.46 9.81
N ALA A 72 12.56 -23.40 10.58
CA ALA A 72 12.34 -22.04 10.16
C ALA A 72 13.64 -21.23 10.17
N ALA A 73 13.89 -20.49 9.08
CA ALA A 73 15.05 -19.63 8.93
C ALA A 73 14.63 -18.20 8.63
N GLU A 74 15.01 -17.26 9.50
CA GLU A 74 14.68 -15.85 9.37
C GLU A 74 15.78 -15.09 8.63
N PHE A 75 15.36 -14.16 7.76
CA PHE A 75 16.22 -13.09 7.24
C PHE A 75 15.42 -11.80 7.09
N ASN A 76 16.11 -10.67 7.03
CA ASN A 76 15.49 -9.36 6.83
C ASN A 76 15.81 -8.82 5.43
N THR A 77 14.80 -8.25 4.77
CA THR A 77 14.99 -7.34 3.65
C THR A 77 15.11 -5.90 4.15
N ILE A 78 15.49 -4.98 3.25
CA ILE A 78 15.51 -3.55 3.56
C ILE A 78 14.09 -3.00 3.71
N ALA A 79 13.95 -1.90 4.46
CA ALA A 79 12.75 -1.09 4.51
C ALA A 79 13.14 0.39 4.58
N ILE A 80 12.42 1.22 3.82
CA ILE A 80 12.55 2.68 3.81
C ILE A 80 11.26 3.26 4.38
N ASP A 81 11.39 4.26 5.26
CA ASP A 81 10.25 5.02 5.75
C ASP A 81 9.93 6.17 4.80
N ASP A 82 8.78 6.08 4.14
CA ASP A 82 8.34 7.10 3.20
C ASP A 82 8.04 8.44 3.90
N GLY A 83 7.55 8.40 5.13
CA GLY A 83 7.27 9.60 5.92
C GLY A 83 8.54 10.36 6.31
N ILE A 84 9.58 9.65 6.76
CA ILE A 84 10.89 10.26 7.11
C ILE A 84 11.62 10.73 5.85
N ALA A 85 11.50 10.01 4.74
CA ALA A 85 12.11 10.37 3.46
C ALA A 85 11.37 11.49 2.71
N MET A 86 10.15 11.82 3.14
CA MET A 86 9.27 12.79 2.46
C MET A 86 9.87 14.20 2.44
N GLY A 87 9.81 14.86 1.28
CA GLY A 87 10.23 16.26 1.13
C GLY A 87 11.73 16.49 0.91
N HIS A 88 12.51 15.43 0.73
CA HIS A 88 13.92 15.54 0.36
C HIS A 88 14.34 14.38 -0.58
N ASP A 89 15.57 14.40 -1.06
CA ASP A 89 16.11 13.46 -2.05
C ASP A 89 16.12 11.98 -1.61
N GLY A 90 16.00 11.70 -0.32
CA GLY A 90 15.79 10.36 0.23
C GLY A 90 14.57 9.66 -0.33
N MET A 91 13.53 10.43 -0.69
CA MET A 91 12.29 9.88 -1.25
C MET A 91 12.45 9.24 -2.62
N LEU A 92 13.49 9.59 -3.37
CA LEU A 92 13.84 8.96 -4.65
C LEU A 92 14.17 7.47 -4.50
N TYR A 93 14.60 7.03 -3.33
CA TYR A 93 14.95 5.62 -3.06
C TYR A 93 13.75 4.75 -2.67
N SER A 94 12.61 5.35 -2.35
CA SER A 94 11.44 4.63 -1.85
C SER A 94 10.91 3.64 -2.90
N LEU A 95 10.39 4.08 -4.05
CA LEU A 95 9.82 3.18 -5.06
C LEU A 95 10.85 2.17 -5.61
N PRO A 96 12.10 2.54 -5.92
CA PRO A 96 13.12 1.57 -6.34
C PRO A 96 13.40 0.47 -5.31
N SER A 97 13.22 0.75 -4.01
CA SER A 97 13.39 -0.27 -2.97
C SER A 97 12.42 -1.44 -3.09
N ARG A 98 11.22 -1.23 -3.65
CA ARG A 98 10.22 -2.28 -3.89
C ARG A 98 10.80 -3.43 -4.74
N ASP A 99 11.47 -3.10 -5.83
CA ASP A 99 12.08 -4.09 -6.72
C ASP A 99 13.29 -4.76 -6.07
N ILE A 100 14.10 -4.01 -5.29
CA ILE A 100 15.23 -4.57 -4.53
C ILE A 100 14.73 -5.51 -3.44
N ILE A 101 13.64 -5.19 -2.76
CA ILE A 101 12.99 -6.06 -1.78
C ILE A 101 12.59 -7.37 -2.46
N ALA A 102 11.91 -7.29 -3.61
CA ALA A 102 11.51 -8.47 -4.38
C ALA A 102 12.72 -9.33 -4.74
N ASP A 103 13.79 -8.72 -5.27
CA ASP A 103 15.04 -9.41 -5.61
C ASP A 103 15.67 -10.06 -4.38
N SER A 104 15.79 -9.33 -3.26
CA SER A 104 16.45 -9.85 -2.06
C SER A 104 15.76 -11.10 -1.52
N VAL A 105 14.42 -11.12 -1.55
CA VAL A 105 13.63 -12.29 -1.15
C VAL A 105 13.84 -13.44 -2.13
N GLU A 106 13.77 -13.17 -3.42
CA GLU A 106 14.01 -14.17 -4.46
C GLU A 106 15.41 -14.79 -4.36
N TYR A 107 16.45 -13.97 -4.16
CA TYR A 107 17.83 -14.42 -3.95
C TYR A 107 17.94 -15.36 -2.75
N MET A 108 17.45 -14.95 -1.59
CA MET A 108 17.55 -15.75 -0.36
C MET A 108 16.80 -17.06 -0.47
N VAL A 109 15.56 -17.03 -0.93
CA VAL A 109 14.71 -18.22 -1.04
C VAL A 109 15.23 -19.20 -2.11
N ASN A 110 15.68 -18.70 -3.26
CA ASN A 110 16.22 -19.54 -4.33
C ASN A 110 17.60 -20.11 -4.00
N ALA A 111 18.49 -19.32 -3.39
CA ALA A 111 19.82 -19.79 -3.02
C ALA A 111 19.78 -20.89 -1.94
N HIS A 112 18.92 -20.72 -0.94
CA HIS A 112 18.81 -21.66 0.19
C HIS A 112 17.70 -22.71 0.02
N LYS A 113 16.96 -22.65 -1.10
CA LYS A 113 15.94 -23.64 -1.47
C LYS A 113 14.83 -23.80 -0.42
N ALA A 114 14.40 -22.72 0.22
CA ALA A 114 13.26 -22.78 1.10
C ALA A 114 12.01 -23.28 0.36
N ASP A 115 11.17 -24.04 1.06
CA ASP A 115 9.99 -24.72 0.50
C ASP A 115 8.73 -23.89 0.57
N ALA A 116 8.61 -23.05 1.59
CA ALA A 116 7.51 -22.10 1.80
C ALA A 116 8.02 -20.87 2.52
N MET A 117 7.21 -19.81 2.58
CA MET A 117 7.60 -18.60 3.29
C MET A 117 6.43 -17.91 3.98
N ILE A 118 6.73 -17.27 5.12
CA ILE A 118 5.87 -16.28 5.75
C ILE A 118 6.49 -14.90 5.58
N CYS A 119 5.71 -13.95 5.03
CA CYS A 119 6.14 -12.59 4.77
C CYS A 119 5.66 -11.65 5.88
N ILE A 120 6.59 -11.04 6.61
CA ILE A 120 6.34 -10.08 7.69
C ILE A 120 6.69 -8.69 7.17
N SER A 121 5.67 -8.00 6.70
CA SER A 121 5.77 -6.65 6.11
C SER A 121 4.94 -5.65 6.91
N ASN A 122 5.12 -4.36 6.67
CA ASN A 122 4.20 -3.37 7.24
C ASN A 122 4.18 -2.02 6.51
N CYS A 123 5.26 -1.64 5.83
CA CYS A 123 5.41 -0.31 5.22
C CYS A 123 5.19 -0.35 3.70
N ASP A 124 5.11 0.83 3.11
CA ASP A 124 4.62 1.17 1.78
C ASP A 124 5.18 0.31 0.64
N LYS A 125 6.51 0.10 0.62
CA LYS A 125 7.19 -0.62 -0.48
C LYS A 125 7.53 -2.06 -0.12
N VAL A 126 7.53 -2.37 1.19
CA VAL A 126 7.88 -3.71 1.69
C VAL A 126 6.78 -4.71 1.33
N THR A 127 5.52 -4.38 1.62
CA THR A 127 4.39 -5.26 1.30
C THR A 127 4.30 -5.56 -0.20
N PRO A 128 4.28 -4.59 -1.12
CA PRO A 128 4.24 -4.89 -2.55
C PRO A 128 5.53 -5.56 -3.06
N GLY A 129 6.70 -5.24 -2.53
CA GLY A 129 7.95 -5.93 -2.89
C GLY A 129 7.94 -7.41 -2.53
N MET A 130 7.46 -7.77 -1.34
CA MET A 130 7.28 -9.16 -0.93
C MET A 130 6.18 -9.86 -1.74
N LEU A 131 5.09 -9.15 -2.11
CA LEU A 131 4.05 -9.69 -3.01
C LEU A 131 4.64 -10.03 -4.38
N MET A 132 5.44 -9.14 -4.98
CA MET A 132 6.14 -9.42 -6.24
C MET A 132 7.02 -10.67 -6.12
N ALA A 133 7.81 -10.78 -5.05
CA ALA A 133 8.64 -11.96 -4.80
C ALA A 133 7.80 -13.25 -4.66
N SER A 134 6.66 -13.18 -3.98
CA SER A 134 5.77 -14.34 -3.81
C SER A 134 5.21 -14.82 -5.15
N MET A 135 4.90 -13.90 -6.07
CA MET A 135 4.45 -14.24 -7.43
C MET A 135 5.57 -14.86 -8.26
N ARG A 136 6.81 -14.33 -8.17
CA ARG A 136 7.98 -14.89 -8.86
C ARG A 136 8.30 -16.31 -8.39
N LEU A 137 8.37 -16.52 -7.09
CA LEU A 137 8.73 -17.79 -6.46
C LEU A 137 7.62 -18.84 -6.56
N ASN A 138 6.37 -18.44 -6.44
CA ASN A 138 5.18 -19.30 -6.49
C ASN A 138 5.30 -20.55 -5.61
N ILE A 139 5.71 -20.38 -4.37
CA ILE A 139 5.74 -21.40 -3.30
C ILE A 139 4.70 -21.06 -2.24
N PRO A 140 4.22 -22.01 -1.42
CA PRO A 140 3.24 -21.72 -0.38
C PRO A 140 3.68 -20.51 0.47
N THR A 141 2.84 -19.48 0.53
CA THR A 141 3.17 -18.19 1.15
C THR A 141 1.99 -17.65 1.93
N VAL A 142 2.27 -17.12 3.13
CA VAL A 142 1.30 -16.39 3.95
C VAL A 142 1.86 -15.03 4.31
N PHE A 143 1.04 -13.99 4.23
CA PHE A 143 1.39 -12.64 4.66
C PHE A 143 0.82 -12.35 6.05
N CYS A 144 1.61 -11.67 6.88
CA CYS A 144 1.16 -11.10 8.14
C CYS A 144 1.85 -9.75 8.37
N SER A 145 1.08 -8.67 8.37
CA SER A 145 1.62 -7.32 8.58
C SER A 145 1.90 -7.04 10.04
N GLY A 146 2.83 -6.10 10.31
CA GLY A 146 3.12 -5.63 11.65
C GLY A 146 1.96 -4.90 12.34
N GLY A 147 0.94 -4.53 11.58
CA GLY A 147 -0.27 -3.84 12.04
C GLY A 147 -0.16 -2.32 12.06
N PRO A 148 -1.30 -1.61 12.01
CA PRO A 148 -1.36 -0.16 12.12
C PRO A 148 -1.03 0.31 13.55
N MET A 149 -0.47 1.52 13.66
CA MET A 149 -0.37 2.21 14.94
C MET A 149 -1.74 2.72 15.40
N GLU A 150 -1.85 3.00 16.69
CA GLU A 150 -3.00 3.70 17.25
C GLU A 150 -3.10 5.14 16.69
N ALA A 151 -4.31 5.70 16.62
CA ALA A 151 -4.47 7.09 16.23
C ALA A 151 -3.90 8.03 17.31
N GLY A 152 -3.10 9.00 16.89
CA GLY A 152 -2.63 10.06 17.77
C GLY A 152 -3.76 10.97 18.22
N LYS A 153 -3.56 11.67 19.33
CA LYS A 153 -4.51 12.64 19.89
C LYS A 153 -3.82 13.93 20.26
N TRP A 154 -4.27 15.03 19.65
CA TRP A 154 -3.84 16.38 20.02
C TRP A 154 -5.04 17.21 20.44
N ARG A 155 -5.03 17.67 21.68
CA ARG A 155 -6.12 18.48 22.27
C ARG A 155 -7.53 17.86 22.13
N GLY A 156 -7.57 16.51 22.18
CA GLY A 156 -8.83 15.75 22.09
C GLY A 156 -9.26 15.35 20.68
N GLU A 157 -8.62 15.87 19.65
CA GLU A 157 -8.87 15.52 18.25
C GLU A 157 -7.85 14.49 17.72
N ASN A 158 -8.22 13.75 16.68
CA ASN A 158 -7.30 12.84 16.02
C ASN A 158 -6.16 13.63 15.35
N ALA A 159 -4.94 13.15 15.52
CA ALA A 159 -3.75 13.68 14.90
C ALA A 159 -2.93 12.56 14.26
N ASP A 160 -2.24 12.87 13.18
CA ASP A 160 -1.38 11.96 12.43
C ASP A 160 -0.21 12.72 11.78
N LEU A 161 0.61 12.02 10.99
CA LEU A 161 1.71 12.61 10.23
C LEU A 161 1.25 13.80 9.37
N SER A 162 0.10 13.68 8.69
CA SER A 162 -0.42 14.77 7.85
C SER A 162 -0.81 16.00 8.67
N THR A 163 -1.35 15.78 9.87
CA THR A 163 -1.64 16.86 10.83
C THR A 163 -0.35 17.61 11.20
N ALA A 164 0.72 16.88 11.54
CA ALA A 164 2.01 17.49 11.88
C ALA A 164 2.60 18.29 10.71
N MET A 165 2.53 17.77 9.49
CA MET A 165 3.05 18.46 8.29
C MET A 165 2.27 19.74 7.97
N VAL A 166 0.93 19.70 8.00
CA VAL A 166 0.09 20.87 7.70
C VAL A 166 0.27 21.94 8.76
N LYS A 167 0.28 21.56 10.04
CA LYS A 167 0.47 22.51 11.14
C LYS A 167 1.88 23.08 11.19
N GLY A 168 2.90 22.26 10.86
CA GLY A 168 4.29 22.73 10.76
C GLY A 168 4.54 23.77 9.68
N ALA A 169 3.69 23.81 8.63
CA ALA A 169 3.75 24.81 7.57
C ALA A 169 2.84 26.04 7.83
N ASP A 170 1.99 26.01 8.84
CA ASP A 170 1.05 27.08 9.16
C ASP A 170 1.71 28.12 10.08
N PRO A 171 1.98 29.34 9.59
CA PRO A 171 2.67 30.37 10.38
C PRO A 171 1.85 30.91 11.57
N SER A 172 0.57 30.53 11.67
CA SER A 172 -0.28 30.88 12.82
C SER A 172 -0.12 29.93 14.01
N VAL A 173 0.55 28.79 13.82
CA VAL A 173 0.80 27.77 14.85
C VAL A 173 2.16 28.05 15.50
N THR A 174 2.20 28.05 16.83
CA THR A 174 3.43 28.34 17.60
C THR A 174 4.39 27.14 17.62
N ASP A 175 5.69 27.39 17.85
CA ASP A 175 6.70 26.33 17.99
C ASP A 175 6.39 25.38 19.17
N GLU A 176 5.74 25.88 20.22
CA GLU A 176 5.30 25.08 21.37
C GLU A 176 4.18 24.09 20.96
N GLU A 177 3.21 24.56 20.17
CA GLU A 177 2.13 23.72 19.65
C GLU A 177 2.67 22.67 18.68
N ILE A 178 3.65 23.01 17.84
CA ILE A 178 4.33 22.03 16.96
C ILE A 178 4.98 20.92 17.78
N LYS A 179 5.71 21.26 18.86
CA LYS A 179 6.31 20.25 19.75
C LYS A 179 5.27 19.36 20.42
N GLU A 180 4.10 19.89 20.80
CA GLU A 180 2.99 19.08 21.32
C GLU A 180 2.52 18.06 20.27
N ILE A 181 2.33 18.49 19.01
CA ILE A 181 1.88 17.63 17.91
C ILE A 181 2.91 16.53 17.62
N GLU A 182 4.20 16.87 17.53
CA GLU A 182 5.31 15.93 17.31
C GLU A 182 5.31 14.78 18.33
N GLN A 183 4.93 15.05 19.58
CA GLN A 183 4.91 14.06 20.66
C GLN A 183 3.68 13.15 20.65
N CYS A 184 2.61 13.52 19.96
CA CYS A 184 1.35 12.80 20.04
C CYS A 184 0.79 12.31 18.69
N ALA A 185 1.24 12.87 17.57
CA ALA A 185 0.72 12.51 16.25
C ALA A 185 0.99 11.04 15.87
N CYS A 186 2.13 10.48 16.32
CA CYS A 186 2.54 9.11 16.06
C CYS A 186 2.87 8.38 17.38
N PRO A 187 1.87 7.81 18.08
CA PRO A 187 2.03 7.38 19.47
C PRO A 187 2.69 6.01 19.64
N GLY A 188 3.48 5.53 18.70
CA GLY A 188 4.22 4.28 18.88
C GLY A 188 4.51 3.49 17.62
N CYS A 189 4.70 2.18 17.80
CA CYS A 189 4.97 1.28 16.68
C CYS A 189 3.72 0.97 15.87
N GLY A 190 3.93 0.64 14.60
CA GLY A 190 2.91 0.31 13.63
C GLY A 190 3.05 1.14 12.35
N SER A 191 2.37 0.74 11.30
CA SER A 191 2.16 1.57 10.11
C SER A 191 1.27 2.77 10.45
N CYS A 192 1.08 3.71 9.53
CA CYS A 192 0.25 4.90 9.78
C CYS A 192 -1.13 4.55 10.37
N SER A 193 -1.71 5.43 11.19
CA SER A 193 -3.05 5.20 11.77
C SER A 193 -4.20 5.39 10.76
N GLY A 194 -3.95 6.08 9.65
CA GLY A 194 -4.92 6.31 8.56
C GLY A 194 -4.76 5.32 7.40
N MET A 195 -5.63 5.43 6.40
CA MET A 195 -5.61 4.61 5.19
C MET A 195 -4.63 5.21 4.15
N PHE A 196 -3.36 5.26 4.54
CA PHE A 196 -2.23 5.61 3.68
C PHE A 196 -1.76 4.36 2.92
N THR A 197 -0.68 4.46 2.16
CA THR A 197 -0.22 3.36 1.29
C THR A 197 0.07 2.07 2.06
N ALA A 198 0.73 2.16 3.23
CA ALA A 198 1.05 0.99 4.06
C ALA A 198 -0.21 0.19 4.43
N ASN A 199 -1.20 0.85 5.04
CA ASN A 199 -2.44 0.19 5.44
C ASN A 199 -3.30 -0.22 4.24
N SER A 200 -3.30 0.56 3.15
CA SER A 200 -3.95 0.14 1.91
C SER A 200 -3.37 -1.18 1.43
N MET A 201 -2.05 -1.30 1.29
CA MET A 201 -1.43 -2.55 0.84
C MET A 201 -1.64 -3.71 1.81
N ASN A 202 -1.57 -3.48 3.13
CA ASN A 202 -1.87 -4.50 4.14
C ASN A 202 -3.34 -4.98 4.06
N SER A 203 -4.27 -4.08 3.77
CA SER A 203 -5.68 -4.40 3.53
C SER A 203 -5.88 -5.17 2.21
N LEU A 204 -5.16 -4.78 1.16
CA LEU A 204 -5.24 -5.45 -0.14
C LEU A 204 -4.67 -6.88 -0.10
N THR A 205 -3.66 -7.19 0.74
CA THR A 205 -3.22 -8.58 0.94
C THR A 205 -4.33 -9.46 1.53
N GLU A 206 -5.19 -8.89 2.40
CA GLU A 206 -6.35 -9.58 2.94
C GLU A 206 -7.43 -9.80 1.87
N ALA A 207 -7.69 -8.81 1.01
CA ALA A 207 -8.64 -8.89 -0.10
C ALA A 207 -8.18 -9.84 -1.22
N ILE A 208 -6.87 -9.87 -1.52
CA ILE A 208 -6.28 -10.83 -2.47
C ILE A 208 -6.40 -12.26 -1.93
N GLY A 209 -6.48 -12.44 -0.61
CA GLY A 209 -6.60 -13.73 0.04
C GLY A 209 -5.26 -14.31 0.55
N LEU A 210 -4.16 -13.57 0.52
CA LEU A 210 -2.83 -14.02 0.96
C LEU A 210 -2.54 -13.79 2.45
N SER A 211 -3.46 -13.16 3.18
CA SER A 211 -3.38 -12.99 4.63
C SER A 211 -4.68 -13.38 5.34
N LEU A 212 -4.58 -13.60 6.64
CA LEU A 212 -5.71 -13.96 7.48
C LEU A 212 -6.56 -12.73 7.84
N PRO A 213 -7.86 -12.91 8.20
CA PRO A 213 -8.73 -11.82 8.64
C PRO A 213 -8.14 -11.01 9.80
N GLY A 214 -8.31 -9.69 9.74
CA GLY A 214 -7.75 -8.76 10.71
C GLY A 214 -6.33 -8.30 10.40
N ASN A 215 -5.73 -8.79 9.33
CA ASN A 215 -4.39 -8.36 8.92
C ASN A 215 -4.29 -6.84 8.72
N GLY A 216 -5.30 -6.25 8.08
CA GLY A 216 -5.32 -4.81 7.79
C GLY A 216 -5.70 -3.92 8.98
N THR A 217 -6.27 -4.45 10.08
CA THR A 217 -6.93 -3.60 11.07
C THR A 217 -6.56 -3.86 12.53
N ILE A 218 -6.09 -5.05 12.92
CA ILE A 218 -5.63 -5.29 14.29
C ILE A 218 -4.41 -4.39 14.57
N LEU A 219 -4.46 -3.61 15.65
CA LEU A 219 -3.40 -2.68 16.02
C LEU A 219 -2.08 -3.40 16.36
N ALA A 220 -0.94 -2.77 16.04
CA ALA A 220 0.39 -3.32 16.34
C ALA A 220 0.61 -3.53 17.85
N THR A 221 0.08 -2.64 18.68
CA THR A 221 0.20 -2.69 20.14
C THR A 221 -0.69 -3.74 20.80
N HIS A 222 -1.72 -4.26 20.09
CA HIS A 222 -2.70 -5.17 20.67
C HIS A 222 -2.20 -6.62 20.74
N THR A 223 -2.51 -7.34 21.83
CA THR A 223 -2.12 -8.76 22.01
C THR A 223 -2.61 -9.68 20.92
N ASN A 224 -3.78 -9.41 20.33
CA ASN A 224 -4.33 -10.20 19.21
C ASN A 224 -3.47 -10.13 17.95
N ARG A 225 -2.58 -9.14 17.79
CA ARG A 225 -1.62 -9.12 16.68
C ARG A 225 -0.61 -10.26 16.81
N ILE A 226 -0.15 -10.58 18.02
CA ILE A 226 0.73 -11.74 18.28
C ILE A 226 0.01 -13.04 17.92
N GLU A 227 -1.25 -13.17 18.30
CA GLU A 227 -2.04 -14.38 17.98
C GLU A 227 -2.27 -14.53 16.48
N LEU A 228 -2.42 -13.42 15.74
CA LEU A 228 -2.50 -13.44 14.28
C LEU A 228 -1.20 -13.95 13.65
N PHE A 229 -0.02 -13.53 14.14
CA PHE A 229 1.27 -14.05 13.69
C PHE A 229 1.42 -15.55 13.93
N LYS A 230 1.01 -16.04 15.11
CA LYS A 230 1.01 -17.47 15.40
C LYS A 230 0.06 -18.24 14.48
N ALA A 231 -1.13 -17.71 14.20
CA ALA A 231 -2.07 -18.31 13.28
C ALA A 231 -1.51 -18.37 11.85
N ALA A 232 -0.88 -17.29 11.38
CA ALA A 232 -0.22 -17.23 10.07
C ALA A 232 0.96 -18.21 9.97
N ALA A 233 1.75 -18.36 11.04
CA ALA A 233 2.84 -19.34 11.14
C ALA A 233 2.31 -20.79 11.01
N ARG A 234 1.22 -21.10 11.70
CA ARG A 234 0.56 -22.42 11.56
C ARG A 234 0.00 -22.63 10.15
N GLN A 235 -0.56 -21.57 9.56
CA GLN A 235 -1.18 -21.67 8.22
C GLN A 235 -0.12 -21.92 7.13
N VAL A 236 1.03 -21.26 7.15
CA VAL A 236 2.08 -21.50 6.14
C VAL A 236 2.62 -22.92 6.21
N VAL A 237 2.75 -23.51 7.41
CA VAL A 237 3.17 -24.91 7.58
C VAL A 237 2.11 -25.88 7.02
N LYS A 238 0.83 -25.65 7.32
CA LYS A 238 -0.28 -26.44 6.75
C LYS A 238 -0.27 -26.40 5.23
N ASN A 239 -0.12 -25.22 4.64
CA ASN A 239 -0.09 -25.04 3.19
C ASN A 239 1.14 -25.69 2.57
N ALA A 240 2.30 -25.67 3.24
CA ALA A 240 3.48 -26.38 2.77
C ALA A 240 3.22 -27.90 2.71
N PHE A 241 2.67 -28.49 3.75
CA PHE A 241 2.32 -29.92 3.73
C PHE A 241 1.24 -30.23 2.69
N ALA A 242 0.19 -29.42 2.58
CA ALA A 242 -0.86 -29.59 1.56
C ALA A 242 -0.26 -29.62 0.14
N TYR A 243 0.66 -28.72 -0.17
CA TYR A 243 1.33 -28.70 -1.47
C TYR A 243 2.25 -29.90 -1.66
N TYR A 244 3.22 -30.15 -0.74
CA TYR A 244 4.25 -31.15 -0.95
C TYR A 244 3.77 -32.58 -0.70
N GLU A 245 2.90 -32.83 0.26
CA GLU A 245 2.40 -34.18 0.58
C GLU A 245 1.17 -34.54 -0.22
N ASP A 246 0.19 -33.64 -0.30
CA ASP A 246 -1.13 -33.91 -0.91
C ASP A 246 -1.21 -33.47 -2.38
N GLY A 247 -0.29 -32.60 -2.83
CA GLY A 247 -0.25 -32.04 -4.18
C GLY A 247 -1.34 -30.98 -4.42
N ASP A 248 -1.75 -30.29 -3.37
CA ASP A 248 -2.72 -29.22 -3.46
C ASP A 248 -2.05 -27.92 -3.96
N GLU A 249 -2.27 -27.62 -5.23
CA GLU A 249 -1.77 -26.39 -5.86
C GLU A 249 -2.61 -25.15 -5.54
N SER A 250 -3.80 -25.30 -4.94
CA SER A 250 -4.67 -24.17 -4.60
C SER A 250 -4.05 -23.23 -3.57
N VAL A 251 -3.07 -23.72 -2.79
CA VAL A 251 -2.34 -22.94 -1.78
C VAL A 251 -1.21 -22.09 -2.34
N LEU A 252 -0.93 -22.17 -3.65
CA LEU A 252 0.12 -21.40 -4.30
C LEU A 252 -0.31 -19.95 -4.54
N PRO A 253 0.59 -18.96 -4.37
CA PRO A 253 0.27 -17.54 -4.52
C PRO A 253 -0.42 -17.17 -5.83
N ARG A 254 0.04 -17.70 -6.97
CA ARG A 254 -0.58 -17.41 -8.28
C ARG A 254 -1.98 -18.01 -8.45
N ASN A 255 -2.28 -19.07 -7.72
CA ASN A 255 -3.62 -19.68 -7.73
C ASN A 255 -4.59 -18.98 -6.78
N ILE A 256 -4.08 -18.25 -5.80
CA ILE A 256 -4.85 -17.36 -4.90
C ILE A 256 -5.00 -15.97 -5.53
N ALA A 257 -3.90 -15.34 -5.91
CA ALA A 257 -3.86 -14.01 -6.53
C ALA A 257 -4.25 -14.06 -8.01
N THR A 258 -5.44 -14.56 -8.29
CA THR A 258 -6.03 -14.62 -9.63
C THR A 258 -6.54 -13.25 -10.08
N ARG A 259 -6.95 -13.11 -11.35
CA ARG A 259 -7.60 -11.89 -11.85
C ARG A 259 -8.79 -11.46 -10.97
N LYS A 260 -9.60 -12.40 -10.47
CA LYS A 260 -10.71 -12.11 -9.56
C LYS A 260 -10.22 -11.45 -8.27
N ALA A 261 -9.14 -11.96 -7.70
CA ALA A 261 -8.54 -11.42 -6.48
C ALA A 261 -8.00 -10.00 -6.70
N PHE A 262 -7.35 -9.71 -7.83
CA PHE A 262 -6.92 -8.34 -8.17
C PHE A 262 -8.10 -7.40 -8.37
N MET A 263 -9.16 -7.83 -9.05
CA MET A 263 -10.38 -7.04 -9.22
C MET A 263 -11.05 -6.74 -7.86
N ASN A 264 -11.14 -7.73 -6.97
CA ASN A 264 -11.67 -7.56 -5.62
C ASN A 264 -10.83 -6.59 -4.79
N ALA A 265 -9.50 -6.72 -4.85
CA ALA A 265 -8.59 -5.83 -4.15
C ALA A 265 -8.72 -4.39 -4.64
N MET A 266 -8.81 -4.18 -5.95
CA MET A 266 -9.00 -2.83 -6.51
C MET A 266 -10.39 -2.26 -6.17
N ALA A 267 -11.45 -3.08 -6.18
CA ALA A 267 -12.77 -2.67 -5.73
C ALA A 267 -12.77 -2.25 -4.25
N LEU A 268 -12.06 -2.98 -3.39
CA LEU A 268 -11.85 -2.59 -1.99
C LEU A 268 -11.13 -1.24 -1.88
N ASP A 269 -10.04 -1.05 -2.61
CA ASP A 269 -9.25 0.19 -2.57
C ASP A 269 -10.09 1.41 -2.95
N ILE A 270 -10.87 1.29 -4.02
CA ILE A 270 -11.82 2.31 -4.45
C ILE A 270 -12.89 2.58 -3.38
N ALA A 271 -13.46 1.52 -2.78
CA ALA A 271 -14.53 1.64 -1.78
C ALA A 271 -14.05 2.26 -0.45
N MET A 272 -12.79 2.08 -0.09
CA MET A 272 -12.23 2.65 1.15
C MET A 272 -11.46 3.97 0.92
N GLY A 273 -11.43 4.48 -0.32
CA GLY A 273 -10.65 5.68 -0.65
C GLY A 273 -9.18 5.52 -0.29
N GLY A 274 -8.59 4.40 -0.69
CA GLY A 274 -7.20 4.05 -0.39
C GLY A 274 -6.18 4.95 -1.09
N SER A 275 -4.93 4.54 -1.06
CA SER A 275 -3.83 5.30 -1.66
C SER A 275 -3.76 5.11 -3.18
N THR A 276 -3.50 6.17 -3.94
CA THR A 276 -3.23 6.06 -5.38
C THR A 276 -1.98 5.21 -5.69
N ASN A 277 -1.05 5.07 -4.74
CA ASN A 277 0.13 4.22 -4.89
C ASN A 277 -0.22 2.73 -5.06
N THR A 278 -1.37 2.29 -4.56
CA THR A 278 -1.85 0.91 -4.73
C THR A 278 -2.05 0.55 -6.19
N VAL A 279 -2.41 1.51 -7.04
CA VAL A 279 -2.50 1.32 -8.49
C VAL A 279 -1.16 0.85 -9.06
N LEU A 280 -0.06 1.57 -8.75
CA LEU A 280 1.30 1.14 -9.16
C LEU A 280 1.63 -0.25 -8.64
N HIS A 281 1.28 -0.52 -7.38
CA HIS A 281 1.69 -1.75 -6.72
C HIS A 281 0.90 -2.96 -7.21
N LEU A 282 -0.42 -2.83 -7.39
CA LEU A 282 -1.24 -3.93 -7.93
C LEU A 282 -0.86 -4.25 -9.39
N LEU A 283 -0.61 -3.24 -10.23
CA LEU A 283 -0.12 -3.45 -11.59
C LEU A 283 1.22 -4.20 -11.60
N ALA A 284 2.15 -3.82 -10.71
CA ALA A 284 3.44 -4.48 -10.58
C ALA A 284 3.29 -5.95 -10.13
N VAL A 285 2.48 -6.22 -9.11
CA VAL A 285 2.24 -7.58 -8.60
C VAL A 285 1.51 -8.44 -9.64
N ALA A 286 0.55 -7.88 -10.37
CA ALA A 286 -0.18 -8.58 -11.44
C ALA A 286 0.77 -8.96 -12.59
N GLN A 287 1.70 -8.09 -12.95
CA GLN A 287 2.72 -8.39 -13.95
C GLN A 287 3.59 -9.58 -13.52
N GLU A 288 4.06 -9.60 -12.28
CA GLU A 288 4.85 -10.73 -11.74
C GLU A 288 4.04 -12.03 -11.61
N ALA A 289 2.75 -11.92 -11.40
CA ALA A 289 1.83 -13.05 -11.39
C ALA A 289 1.50 -13.59 -12.80
N GLY A 290 1.83 -12.84 -13.86
CA GLY A 290 1.39 -13.12 -15.23
C GLY A 290 -0.13 -12.95 -15.41
N THR A 291 -0.75 -12.08 -14.62
CA THR A 291 -2.20 -11.82 -14.63
C THR A 291 -2.50 -10.59 -15.48
N ASP A 292 -3.44 -10.72 -16.40
CA ASP A 292 -3.95 -9.59 -17.21
C ASP A 292 -4.85 -8.70 -16.34
N PHE A 293 -4.22 -7.67 -15.76
CA PHE A 293 -4.87 -6.62 -14.96
C PHE A 293 -4.25 -5.27 -15.31
N THR A 294 -5.06 -4.32 -15.73
CA THR A 294 -4.61 -3.09 -16.39
C THR A 294 -5.32 -1.84 -15.86
N MET A 295 -4.84 -0.65 -16.25
CA MET A 295 -5.49 0.65 -15.99
C MET A 295 -6.94 0.69 -16.49
N LYS A 296 -7.28 -0.04 -17.56
CA LYS A 296 -8.67 -0.12 -18.07
C LYS A 296 -9.60 -0.86 -17.10
N ASP A 297 -9.10 -1.87 -16.41
CA ASP A 297 -9.86 -2.59 -15.38
C ASP A 297 -10.12 -1.68 -14.19
N ILE A 298 -9.12 -0.90 -13.79
CA ILE A 298 -9.20 0.08 -12.70
C ILE A 298 -10.23 1.17 -13.04
N ASP A 299 -10.18 1.73 -14.26
CA ASP A 299 -11.19 2.70 -14.72
C ASP A 299 -12.60 2.09 -14.70
N ALA A 300 -12.76 0.88 -15.23
CA ALA A 300 -14.05 0.21 -15.28
C ALA A 300 -14.64 -0.04 -13.88
N LEU A 301 -13.80 -0.37 -12.89
CA LEU A 301 -14.21 -0.51 -11.48
C LEU A 301 -14.55 0.83 -10.85
N SER A 302 -13.72 1.86 -11.07
CA SER A 302 -13.91 3.19 -10.48
C SER A 302 -15.23 3.86 -10.85
N ARG A 303 -15.83 3.45 -11.98
CA ARG A 303 -17.15 3.94 -12.44
C ARG A 303 -18.34 3.23 -11.78
N LYS A 304 -18.11 2.13 -11.05
CA LYS A 304 -19.18 1.27 -10.51
C LYS A 304 -19.13 1.16 -8.99
N VAL A 305 -17.94 1.22 -8.43
CA VAL A 305 -17.72 0.98 -7.00
C VAL A 305 -17.87 2.29 -6.24
N PRO A 306 -18.84 2.42 -5.32
CA PRO A 306 -19.01 3.61 -4.49
C PRO A 306 -17.98 3.68 -3.36
N CYS A 307 -17.83 4.85 -2.75
CA CYS A 307 -17.03 5.00 -1.53
C CYS A 307 -17.86 4.59 -0.30
N LEU A 308 -17.55 3.45 0.30
CA LEU A 308 -18.29 2.87 1.44
C LEU A 308 -17.61 3.10 2.79
N CYS A 309 -16.31 3.40 2.79
CA CYS A 309 -15.54 3.65 4.00
C CYS A 309 -14.65 4.88 3.80
N LYS A 310 -14.64 5.79 4.76
CA LYS A 310 -13.84 7.01 4.70
C LYS A 310 -13.02 7.13 5.97
N LEU A 311 -11.70 7.04 5.82
CA LEU A 311 -10.73 7.07 6.92
C LEU A 311 -9.77 8.26 6.76
N ALA A 312 -9.03 8.60 7.82
CA ALA A 312 -7.95 9.57 7.71
C ALA A 312 -7.03 9.21 6.53
N PRO A 313 -6.57 10.17 5.72
CA PRO A 313 -6.72 11.61 5.86
C PRO A 313 -8.00 12.18 5.22
N ASN A 314 -8.89 11.34 4.66
CA ASN A 314 -10.11 11.78 3.96
C ASN A 314 -11.21 12.23 4.95
N THR A 315 -11.05 11.95 6.23
CA THR A 315 -11.90 12.41 7.34
C THR A 315 -11.07 12.48 8.63
N GLN A 316 -11.45 13.38 9.53
CA GLN A 316 -10.88 13.43 10.88
C GLN A 316 -11.61 12.49 11.86
N LYS A 317 -12.76 11.95 11.46
CA LYS A 317 -13.63 11.18 12.36
C LYS A 317 -13.15 9.75 12.61
N TYR A 318 -12.64 9.09 11.57
CA TYR A 318 -12.29 7.68 11.60
C TYR A 318 -10.85 7.42 11.17
N SER A 319 -10.18 6.52 11.85
CA SER A 319 -8.90 5.93 11.48
C SER A 319 -9.06 4.42 11.24
N VAL A 320 -7.97 3.69 11.02
CA VAL A 320 -8.02 2.25 10.74
C VAL A 320 -8.59 1.44 11.91
N GLN A 321 -8.38 1.89 13.15
CA GLN A 321 -8.94 1.22 14.35
C GLN A 321 -10.47 1.25 14.38
N GLU A 322 -11.12 2.32 13.94
CA GLU A 322 -12.58 2.38 13.83
C GLU A 322 -13.10 1.52 12.67
N CYS A 323 -12.35 1.39 11.58
CA CYS A 323 -12.66 0.43 10.52
C CYS A 323 -12.63 -1.01 11.07
N GLY A 324 -11.63 -1.36 11.89
CA GLY A 324 -11.57 -2.64 12.60
C GLY A 324 -12.83 -2.89 13.42
N ARG A 325 -13.21 -1.93 14.28
CA ARG A 325 -14.44 -1.98 15.09
C ARG A 325 -15.71 -2.22 14.25
N ALA A 326 -15.72 -1.74 13.01
CA ALA A 326 -16.86 -1.86 12.08
C ALA A 326 -16.87 -3.17 11.26
N GLY A 327 -16.00 -4.13 11.56
CA GLY A 327 -15.90 -5.42 10.86
C GLY A 327 -14.72 -5.50 9.88
N GLY A 328 -13.84 -4.51 9.90
CA GLY A 328 -12.57 -4.52 9.16
C GLY A 328 -12.72 -4.63 7.64
N ILE A 329 -11.72 -5.21 7.04
CA ILE A 329 -11.61 -5.34 5.58
C ILE A 329 -12.71 -6.24 5.02
N LEU A 330 -12.98 -7.37 5.68
CA LEU A 330 -14.07 -8.26 5.28
C LEU A 330 -15.44 -7.61 5.42
N GLY A 331 -15.62 -6.65 6.34
CA GLY A 331 -16.84 -5.87 6.47
C GLY A 331 -17.11 -4.99 5.24
N ILE A 332 -16.07 -4.32 4.70
CA ILE A 332 -16.20 -3.53 3.46
C ILE A 332 -16.48 -4.45 2.26
N LEU A 333 -15.72 -5.55 2.16
CA LEU A 333 -15.89 -6.53 1.09
C LEU A 333 -17.29 -7.16 1.12
N ASN A 334 -17.86 -7.40 2.30
CA ASN A 334 -19.20 -7.94 2.45
C ASN A 334 -20.28 -6.98 1.89
N GLU A 335 -20.16 -5.68 2.15
CA GLU A 335 -21.08 -4.69 1.56
C GLU A 335 -20.92 -4.62 0.02
N LEU A 336 -19.69 -4.70 -0.50
CA LEU A 336 -19.44 -4.79 -1.94
C LEU A 336 -20.04 -6.08 -2.55
N ASN A 337 -19.93 -7.20 -1.85
CA ASN A 337 -20.48 -8.50 -2.29
C ASN A 337 -22.01 -8.48 -2.34
N LYS A 338 -22.67 -7.87 -1.36
CA LYS A 338 -24.14 -7.65 -1.38
C LYS A 338 -24.58 -6.89 -2.62
N GLY A 339 -23.74 -5.97 -3.11
CA GLY A 339 -23.98 -5.22 -4.34
C GLY A 339 -23.56 -5.91 -5.63
N GLY A 340 -23.00 -7.12 -5.58
CA GLY A 340 -22.49 -7.81 -6.77
C GLY A 340 -21.29 -7.14 -7.42
N LEU A 341 -20.52 -6.35 -6.66
CA LEU A 341 -19.38 -5.56 -7.13
C LEU A 341 -18.04 -6.30 -7.06
N ILE A 342 -18.01 -7.47 -6.40
CA ILE A 342 -16.83 -8.33 -6.27
C ILE A 342 -17.18 -9.79 -6.55
N ASP A 343 -16.18 -10.64 -6.77
CA ASP A 343 -16.34 -12.08 -6.96
C ASP A 343 -15.99 -12.83 -5.66
N GLY A 344 -17.03 -13.26 -4.93
CA GLY A 344 -16.89 -13.96 -3.67
C GLY A 344 -16.33 -15.40 -3.79
N SER A 345 -16.17 -15.94 -5.02
CA SER A 345 -15.57 -17.26 -5.24
C SER A 345 -14.04 -17.24 -5.24
N ALA A 346 -13.41 -16.08 -5.07
CA ALA A 346 -11.95 -15.96 -5.01
C ALA A 346 -11.39 -16.82 -3.85
N PRO A 347 -10.35 -17.65 -4.11
CA PRO A 347 -9.74 -18.49 -3.09
C PRO A 347 -8.88 -17.68 -2.12
N ARG A 348 -8.64 -18.26 -0.94
CA ARG A 348 -7.85 -17.64 0.12
C ARG A 348 -6.83 -18.63 0.69
N VAL A 349 -5.81 -18.10 1.31
CA VAL A 349 -4.70 -18.86 1.92
C VAL A 349 -5.14 -19.77 3.07
N ASP A 350 -6.28 -19.48 3.71
CA ASP A 350 -6.89 -20.24 4.79
C ASP A 350 -7.78 -21.39 4.31
N GLY A 351 -7.87 -21.60 3.00
CA GLY A 351 -8.68 -22.64 2.36
C GLY A 351 -10.15 -22.28 2.18
N LEU A 352 -10.56 -21.10 2.64
CA LEU A 352 -11.92 -20.58 2.41
C LEU A 352 -11.99 -19.84 1.07
N THR A 353 -13.18 -19.75 0.52
CA THR A 353 -13.52 -18.74 -0.48
C THR A 353 -13.71 -17.38 0.22
N LEU A 354 -13.64 -16.30 -0.54
CA LEU A 354 -13.90 -14.96 0.00
C LEU A 354 -15.34 -14.85 0.58
N SER A 355 -16.34 -15.46 -0.08
CA SER A 355 -17.73 -15.53 0.43
C SER A 355 -17.84 -16.24 1.77
N GLU A 356 -17.19 -17.40 1.92
CA GLU A 356 -17.19 -18.14 3.18
C GLU A 356 -16.51 -17.34 4.30
N ALA A 357 -15.41 -16.66 3.99
CA ALA A 357 -14.74 -15.80 4.97
C ALA A 357 -15.62 -14.61 5.37
N MET A 358 -16.25 -13.92 4.40
CA MET A 358 -17.17 -12.81 4.70
C MET A 358 -18.34 -13.28 5.58
N GLN A 359 -18.91 -14.45 5.31
CA GLN A 359 -19.99 -14.99 6.12
C GLN A 359 -19.52 -15.36 7.54
N LYS A 360 -18.39 -16.06 7.68
CA LYS A 360 -17.83 -16.47 8.98
C LYS A 360 -17.48 -15.28 9.87
N TYR A 361 -16.90 -14.24 9.29
CA TYR A 361 -16.41 -13.08 10.04
C TYR A 361 -17.35 -11.87 9.99
N SER A 362 -18.59 -12.02 9.52
CA SER A 362 -19.58 -10.92 9.56
C SER A 362 -19.93 -10.54 11.00
N ILE A 363 -20.08 -9.23 11.22
CA ILE A 363 -20.60 -8.67 12.49
C ILE A 363 -22.03 -8.13 12.36
N VAL A 364 -22.62 -8.20 11.18
CA VAL A 364 -23.94 -7.64 10.86
C VAL A 364 -24.95 -8.69 10.34
N ASP A 365 -24.46 -9.85 9.88
CA ASP A 365 -25.30 -10.89 9.28
C ASP A 365 -25.40 -12.10 10.21
N GLY A 366 -26.27 -12.03 11.22
CA GLY A 366 -26.53 -13.10 12.17
C GLY A 366 -25.75 -13.01 13.47
N ALA A 367 -25.53 -14.15 14.14
CA ALA A 367 -24.75 -14.20 15.38
C ALA A 367 -23.25 -14.04 15.07
N VAL A 368 -22.59 -13.14 15.78
CA VAL A 368 -21.16 -12.88 15.61
C VAL A 368 -20.35 -14.08 16.10
N ASP A 369 -19.50 -14.65 15.22
CA ASP A 369 -18.55 -15.71 15.58
C ASP A 369 -17.57 -15.22 16.66
N ALA A 370 -17.17 -16.11 17.58
CA ALA A 370 -16.26 -15.74 18.67
C ALA A 370 -14.90 -15.26 18.17
N GLU A 371 -14.39 -15.81 17.08
CA GLU A 371 -13.13 -15.37 16.47
C GLU A 371 -13.28 -14.00 15.79
N ALA A 372 -14.39 -13.75 15.10
CA ALA A 372 -14.73 -12.45 14.53
C ALA A 372 -14.81 -11.39 15.62
N ASN A 373 -15.51 -11.70 16.72
CA ASN A 373 -15.60 -10.80 17.86
C ASN A 373 -14.22 -10.47 18.44
N ARG A 374 -13.38 -11.48 18.66
CA ARG A 374 -12.00 -11.31 19.15
C ARG A 374 -11.17 -10.40 18.23
N ILE A 375 -11.32 -10.53 16.92
CA ILE A 375 -10.58 -9.73 15.94
C ILE A 375 -11.05 -8.28 15.97
N TYR A 376 -12.34 -8.03 15.94
CA TYR A 376 -12.90 -6.70 15.71
C TYR A 376 -13.18 -5.90 16.99
N GLN A 377 -13.13 -6.52 18.16
CA GLN A 377 -13.17 -5.81 19.46
C GLN A 377 -11.85 -5.14 19.85
N THR A 378 -10.77 -5.31 19.09
CA THR A 378 -9.47 -4.71 19.41
C THR A 378 -9.56 -3.19 19.45
N ALA A 379 -9.32 -2.58 20.61
CA ALA A 379 -9.36 -1.14 20.85
C ALA A 379 -7.95 -0.56 21.05
N PRO A 380 -7.76 0.76 20.87
CA PRO A 380 -6.51 1.43 21.18
C PRO A 380 -6.27 1.51 22.70
N GLY A 381 -5.00 1.36 23.11
CA GLY A 381 -4.57 1.55 24.49
C GLY A 381 -4.42 3.02 24.90
N ASN A 382 -4.44 3.94 23.92
CA ASN A 382 -4.30 5.39 24.10
C ASN A 382 -3.05 5.80 24.90
N ARG A 383 -1.95 5.09 24.69
CA ARG A 383 -0.66 5.36 25.33
C ARG A 383 0.50 5.12 24.37
N PHE A 384 1.57 5.86 24.53
CA PHE A 384 2.79 5.63 23.75
C PHE A 384 3.37 4.22 24.03
N SER A 385 3.59 3.46 22.95
CA SER A 385 4.26 2.17 23.04
C SER A 385 4.93 1.78 21.72
N THR A 386 6.20 1.37 21.80
CA THR A 386 6.96 0.80 20.68
C THR A 386 6.98 -0.73 20.70
N LYS A 387 6.21 -1.36 21.61
CA LYS A 387 6.21 -2.80 21.83
C LYS A 387 4.92 -3.43 21.33
N MET A 388 5.04 -4.46 20.48
CA MET A 388 3.92 -5.28 20.05
C MET A 388 3.25 -5.99 21.22
N GLY A 389 1.91 -6.10 21.15
CA GLY A 389 1.15 -6.81 22.17
C GLY A 389 1.28 -6.21 23.59
N SER A 390 1.55 -4.92 23.69
CA SER A 390 1.72 -4.23 24.98
C SER A 390 0.40 -3.87 25.66
N GLN A 391 -0.73 -4.10 25.00
CA GLN A 391 -2.06 -3.79 25.52
C GLN A 391 -3.10 -4.80 25.00
N SER A 392 -4.26 -4.88 25.68
CA SER A 392 -5.37 -5.79 25.38
C SER A 392 -6.73 -5.11 25.54
N GLU A 393 -6.81 -3.81 25.27
CA GLU A 393 -8.04 -3.05 25.38
C GLU A 393 -9.09 -3.49 24.34
N GLU A 394 -10.36 -3.49 24.73
CA GLU A 394 -11.45 -3.93 23.89
C GLU A 394 -12.52 -2.84 23.77
N TRP A 395 -13.11 -2.71 22.58
CA TRP A 395 -14.29 -1.88 22.40
C TRP A 395 -15.47 -2.45 23.20
N GLY A 396 -16.20 -1.61 23.90
CA GLY A 396 -17.41 -2.05 24.61
C GLY A 396 -18.52 -2.57 23.68
N THR A 397 -18.54 -2.10 22.41
CA THR A 397 -19.48 -2.53 21.36
C THR A 397 -18.84 -2.43 20.00
N LEU A 398 -19.19 -3.32 19.07
CA LEU A 398 -18.84 -3.21 17.65
C LEU A 398 -19.70 -2.13 16.98
N ASP A 399 -19.20 -1.57 15.87
CA ASP A 399 -19.95 -0.61 15.03
C ASP A 399 -20.68 -1.39 13.92
N THR A 400 -21.96 -1.64 14.13
CA THR A 400 -22.85 -2.32 13.18
C THR A 400 -23.70 -1.35 12.36
N ASP A 401 -23.57 -0.04 12.57
CA ASP A 401 -24.33 0.97 11.85
C ASP A 401 -23.84 1.15 10.41
N ARG A 402 -24.57 0.60 9.46
CA ARG A 402 -24.26 0.70 8.02
C ARG A 402 -24.84 1.97 7.36
N ALA A 403 -25.66 2.74 8.06
CA ALA A 403 -26.19 4.00 7.55
C ALA A 403 -25.30 5.20 7.91
N GLY A 404 -24.86 5.29 9.17
CA GLY A 404 -24.11 6.45 9.68
C GLY A 404 -22.73 6.12 10.24
N GLY A 405 -22.37 4.85 10.33
CA GLY A 405 -21.13 4.36 10.89
C GLY A 405 -19.90 4.54 10.00
N CYS A 406 -18.80 3.88 10.40
CA CYS A 406 -17.53 3.94 9.67
C CYS A 406 -17.63 3.24 8.30
N ILE A 407 -18.15 2.00 8.29
CA ILE A 407 -18.43 1.25 7.05
C ILE A 407 -19.90 1.41 6.74
N ARG A 408 -20.23 1.87 5.53
CA ARG A 408 -21.60 2.11 5.07
C ARG A 408 -22.04 1.07 4.04
N ASP A 409 -23.35 0.85 3.95
CA ASP A 409 -23.92 0.09 2.85
C ASP A 409 -23.99 0.91 1.56
N LEU A 410 -24.45 0.28 0.47
CA LEU A 410 -24.56 0.91 -0.85
C LEU A 410 -25.54 2.08 -0.91
N GLU A 411 -26.61 2.00 -0.13
CA GLU A 411 -27.66 3.05 -0.10
C GLU A 411 -27.13 4.33 0.57
N HIS A 412 -26.29 4.16 1.62
CA HIS A 412 -25.74 5.25 2.43
C HIS A 412 -24.27 5.57 2.10
N ALA A 413 -23.77 5.13 0.95
CA ALA A 413 -22.40 5.40 0.52
C ALA A 413 -22.01 6.87 0.68
N TYR A 414 -20.75 7.14 1.04
CA TYR A 414 -20.22 8.50 1.15
C TYR A 414 -20.29 9.26 -0.17
N THR A 415 -20.00 8.58 -1.27
CA THR A 415 -20.16 9.06 -2.65
C THR A 415 -20.57 7.90 -3.54
N LYS A 416 -21.41 8.17 -4.54
CA LYS A 416 -21.77 7.15 -5.55
C LYS A 416 -20.65 6.85 -6.52
N ASP A 417 -19.79 7.82 -6.78
CA ASP A 417 -18.53 7.65 -7.49
C ASP A 417 -17.46 7.18 -6.50
N GLY A 418 -16.53 6.35 -6.95
CA GLY A 418 -15.54 5.74 -6.08
C GLY A 418 -14.58 6.72 -5.44
N GLY A 419 -13.81 6.26 -4.45
CA GLY A 419 -12.78 7.07 -3.79
C GLY A 419 -11.53 7.31 -4.62
N LEU A 420 -11.44 6.71 -5.83
CA LEU A 420 -10.31 6.81 -6.76
C LEU A 420 -10.85 6.77 -8.19
N ALA A 421 -10.24 7.53 -9.09
CA ALA A 421 -10.60 7.55 -10.51
C ALA A 421 -9.37 7.59 -11.42
N VAL A 422 -9.52 7.04 -12.62
CA VAL A 422 -8.54 7.14 -13.71
C VAL A 422 -9.05 8.17 -14.74
N LEU A 423 -8.18 9.08 -15.15
CA LEU A 423 -8.48 10.08 -16.17
C LEU A 423 -7.57 9.89 -17.38
N PHE A 424 -8.07 10.26 -18.55
CA PHE A 424 -7.34 10.19 -19.83
C PHE A 424 -7.45 11.51 -20.58
N GLY A 425 -6.52 11.78 -21.49
CA GLY A 425 -6.56 12.95 -22.35
C GLY A 425 -5.25 13.24 -23.04
N ASN A 426 -5.15 14.41 -23.69
CA ASN A 426 -3.99 14.73 -24.52
C ASN A 426 -2.68 14.90 -23.76
N ILE A 427 -2.73 15.11 -22.42
CA ILE A 427 -1.54 15.14 -21.53
C ILE A 427 -1.37 13.87 -20.70
N ALA A 428 -2.34 12.94 -20.73
CA ALA A 428 -2.33 11.67 -20.01
C ALA A 428 -2.90 10.56 -20.92
N GLN A 429 -2.20 10.26 -22.01
CA GLN A 429 -2.66 9.34 -23.06
C GLN A 429 -2.80 7.89 -22.55
N ASP A 430 -1.89 7.46 -21.65
CA ASP A 430 -1.90 6.13 -21.02
C ASP A 430 -2.59 6.16 -19.64
N GLY A 431 -3.13 7.33 -19.25
CA GLY A 431 -3.91 7.55 -18.04
C GLY A 431 -3.14 8.26 -16.93
N CYS A 432 -3.90 8.66 -15.93
CA CYS A 432 -3.42 9.22 -14.65
C CYS A 432 -4.44 8.89 -13.56
N VAL A 433 -4.10 9.15 -12.30
CA VAL A 433 -4.90 8.72 -11.14
C VAL A 433 -5.20 9.91 -10.24
N VAL A 434 -6.44 9.98 -9.76
CA VAL A 434 -6.90 10.95 -8.75
C VAL A 434 -7.60 10.26 -7.60
N LYS A 435 -7.32 10.71 -6.36
CA LYS A 435 -8.01 10.27 -5.16
C LYS A 435 -9.27 11.12 -4.93
N THR A 436 -10.38 10.73 -5.55
CA THR A 436 -11.65 11.50 -5.53
C THR A 436 -12.25 11.63 -4.14
N ALA A 437 -12.02 10.65 -3.24
CA ALA A 437 -12.47 10.71 -1.85
C ALA A 437 -11.96 11.94 -1.07
N GLY A 438 -10.85 12.53 -1.51
CA GLY A 438 -10.23 13.72 -0.92
C GLY A 438 -10.50 15.03 -1.67
N VAL A 439 -11.28 15.02 -2.78
CA VAL A 439 -11.57 16.19 -3.62
C VAL A 439 -12.93 16.76 -3.25
N ASP A 440 -12.99 18.09 -3.06
CA ASP A 440 -14.26 18.81 -2.92
C ASP A 440 -15.02 18.78 -4.25
N GLU A 441 -16.33 18.50 -4.23
CA GLU A 441 -17.14 18.38 -5.45
C GLU A 441 -17.13 19.63 -6.33
N SER A 442 -16.89 20.81 -5.74
CA SER A 442 -16.73 22.06 -6.49
C SER A 442 -15.56 22.06 -7.47
N LEU A 443 -14.57 21.20 -7.25
CA LEU A 443 -13.39 21.03 -8.10
C LEU A 443 -13.48 19.85 -9.07
N TRP A 444 -14.60 19.13 -9.13
CA TRP A 444 -14.75 18.02 -10.07
C TRP A 444 -14.74 18.45 -11.53
N HIS A 445 -15.09 19.71 -11.77
CA HIS A 445 -14.91 20.41 -13.03
C HIS A 445 -13.97 21.59 -12.78
N PHE A 446 -12.74 21.49 -13.27
CA PHE A 446 -11.71 22.50 -13.09
C PHE A 446 -11.18 22.99 -14.44
N GLU A 447 -11.02 24.30 -14.57
CA GLU A 447 -10.33 24.94 -15.69
C GLU A 447 -9.47 26.07 -15.16
N GLY A 448 -8.15 26.05 -15.41
CA GLY A 448 -7.25 27.06 -14.90
C GLY A 448 -5.89 27.10 -15.61
N PRO A 449 -5.17 28.23 -15.51
CA PRO A 449 -3.87 28.39 -16.12
C PRO A 449 -2.81 27.56 -15.39
N ALA A 450 -1.90 26.96 -16.16
CA ALA A 450 -0.78 26.19 -15.66
C ALA A 450 0.29 27.09 -15.03
N VAL A 451 0.81 26.69 -13.88
CA VAL A 451 2.06 27.19 -13.29
C VAL A 451 3.02 26.02 -13.23
N VAL A 452 4.05 26.02 -14.10
CA VAL A 452 4.91 24.86 -14.36
C VAL A 452 6.18 24.91 -13.53
N PHE A 453 6.50 23.76 -12.91
CA PHE A 453 7.72 23.49 -12.17
C PHE A 453 8.33 22.17 -12.66
N ASP A 454 9.67 22.07 -12.65
CA ASP A 454 10.37 20.86 -13.07
C ASP A 454 10.94 20.05 -11.89
N SER A 455 10.51 20.38 -10.67
CA SER A 455 10.80 19.63 -9.45
C SER A 455 9.78 19.91 -8.34
N GLN A 456 9.70 19.00 -7.37
CA GLN A 456 8.94 19.20 -6.14
C GLN A 456 9.45 20.40 -5.35
N GLU A 457 10.76 20.54 -5.26
CA GLU A 457 11.43 21.58 -4.48
C GLU A 457 11.04 22.98 -5.00
N ASP A 458 11.17 23.20 -6.32
CA ASP A 458 10.78 24.47 -6.96
C ASP A 458 9.28 24.75 -6.81
N ALA A 459 8.44 23.70 -6.87
CA ALA A 459 7.01 23.84 -6.64
C ALA A 459 6.70 24.28 -5.21
N CYS A 460 7.35 23.68 -4.21
CA CYS A 460 7.21 24.07 -2.81
C CYS A 460 7.60 25.54 -2.57
N GLU A 461 8.75 25.97 -3.10
CA GLU A 461 9.20 27.36 -3.01
C GLU A 461 8.22 28.31 -3.72
N GLY A 462 7.75 27.95 -4.92
CA GLY A 462 6.80 28.74 -5.68
C GLY A 462 5.44 28.90 -5.00
N ILE A 463 4.94 27.85 -4.35
CA ILE A 463 3.67 27.89 -3.60
C ILE A 463 3.80 28.80 -2.39
N LEU A 464 4.80 28.57 -1.54
CA LEU A 464 5.02 29.38 -0.33
C LEU A 464 5.40 30.83 -0.66
N GLY A 465 6.15 31.04 -1.76
CA GLY A 465 6.53 32.37 -2.27
C GLY A 465 5.37 33.12 -2.95
N GLY A 466 4.18 32.53 -3.03
CA GLY A 466 2.99 33.18 -3.58
C GLY A 466 3.00 33.31 -5.12
N LYS A 467 3.79 32.51 -5.84
CA LYS A 467 3.71 32.41 -7.31
C LYS A 467 2.38 31.79 -7.77
N VAL A 468 1.86 30.83 -7.01
CA VAL A 468 0.58 30.18 -7.26
C VAL A 468 -0.57 31.00 -6.70
N LYS A 469 -1.62 31.19 -7.48
CA LYS A 469 -2.80 31.99 -7.14
C LYS A 469 -4.06 31.12 -7.18
N SER A 470 -5.14 31.64 -6.61
CA SER A 470 -6.48 31.02 -6.72
C SER A 470 -6.83 30.77 -8.19
N GLY A 471 -7.30 29.57 -8.50
CA GLY A 471 -7.69 29.13 -9.85
C GLY A 471 -6.54 28.56 -10.69
N ASP A 472 -5.29 28.54 -10.20
CA ASP A 472 -4.15 27.99 -10.94
C ASP A 472 -4.12 26.45 -10.91
N CYS A 473 -3.56 25.87 -11.97
CA CYS A 473 -3.14 24.49 -12.00
C CYS A 473 -1.62 24.38 -11.83
N VAL A 474 -1.16 23.88 -10.70
CA VAL A 474 0.25 23.57 -10.47
C VAL A 474 0.63 22.34 -11.29
N VAL A 475 1.64 22.44 -12.14
CA VAL A 475 2.12 21.35 -12.99
C VAL A 475 3.56 21.03 -12.60
N ILE A 476 3.78 19.82 -12.03
CA ILE A 476 5.13 19.36 -11.66
C ILE A 476 5.53 18.26 -12.65
N THR A 477 6.60 18.49 -13.40
CA THR A 477 7.08 17.57 -14.43
C THR A 477 8.40 16.91 -14.05
N HIS A 478 8.78 15.83 -14.76
CA HIS A 478 10.03 15.11 -14.58
C HIS A 478 10.20 14.49 -13.17
N GLU A 479 9.10 14.15 -12.51
CA GLU A 479 9.08 13.42 -11.24
C GLU A 479 8.57 11.97 -11.39
N GLY A 480 8.45 11.50 -12.64
CA GLY A 480 8.03 10.13 -12.96
C GLY A 480 9.08 9.06 -12.62
N PRO A 481 8.78 7.77 -12.91
CA PRO A 481 9.68 6.66 -12.61
C PRO A 481 11.09 6.85 -13.13
N LYS A 482 11.23 7.30 -14.38
CA LYS A 482 12.52 7.56 -15.03
C LYS A 482 13.06 8.96 -14.77
N GLY A 483 12.19 9.97 -14.83
CA GLY A 483 12.57 11.38 -14.74
C GLY A 483 12.99 11.78 -13.35
N GLY A 484 12.38 11.22 -12.32
CA GLY A 484 12.72 11.48 -10.93
C GLY A 484 14.20 11.31 -10.58
N PRO A 485 14.90 10.22 -10.87
CA PRO A 485 14.34 8.89 -11.01
C PRO A 485 13.81 8.35 -9.68
N GLY A 486 12.95 7.35 -9.74
CA GLY A 486 12.36 6.73 -8.55
C GLY A 486 10.99 7.29 -8.18
N MET A 487 10.43 8.20 -9.01
CA MET A 487 9.05 8.68 -8.87
C MET A 487 8.73 9.09 -7.42
N GLN A 488 9.44 10.10 -6.92
CA GLN A 488 9.31 10.51 -5.52
C GLN A 488 7.85 10.78 -5.14
N GLU A 489 7.48 10.33 -3.94
CA GLU A 489 6.16 10.56 -3.39
C GLU A 489 6.07 11.95 -2.80
N MET A 490 5.08 12.73 -3.23
CA MET A 490 4.94 14.12 -2.84
C MET A 490 3.77 14.30 -1.88
N LEU A 491 4.03 14.99 -0.76
CA LEU A 491 3.00 15.44 0.18
C LEU A 491 3.14 16.93 0.48
N TYR A 492 4.36 17.47 0.46
CA TYR A 492 4.61 18.88 0.79
C TYR A 492 3.92 19.86 -0.18
N PRO A 493 3.97 19.69 -1.52
CA PRO A 493 3.28 20.64 -2.41
C PRO A 493 1.78 20.72 -2.13
N THR A 494 1.12 19.57 -1.89
CA THR A 494 -0.32 19.51 -1.59
C THR A 494 -0.64 20.08 -0.20
N SER A 495 0.24 19.84 0.78
CA SER A 495 0.12 20.40 2.13
C SER A 495 0.30 21.93 2.11
N TYR A 496 1.23 22.44 1.32
CA TYR A 496 1.48 23.88 1.19
C TYR A 496 0.36 24.61 0.45
N ILE A 497 -0.21 24.03 -0.61
CA ILE A 497 -1.44 24.57 -1.23
C ILE A 497 -2.55 24.70 -0.19
N LYS A 498 -2.70 23.69 0.68
CA LYS A 498 -3.70 23.71 1.75
C LYS A 498 -3.38 24.75 2.84
N SER A 499 -2.12 24.86 3.26
CA SER A 499 -1.68 25.85 4.26
C SER A 499 -1.83 27.30 3.77
N MET A 500 -1.68 27.51 2.45
CA MET A 500 -1.94 28.80 1.80
C MET A 500 -3.43 29.07 1.52
N HIS A 501 -4.33 28.23 2.05
CA HIS A 501 -5.79 28.30 1.86
C HIS A 501 -6.27 28.17 0.41
N LEU A 502 -5.45 27.57 -0.48
CA LEU A 502 -5.75 27.37 -1.90
C LEU A 502 -6.31 25.96 -2.20
N GLY A 503 -6.47 25.10 -1.20
CA GLY A 503 -6.82 23.68 -1.37
C GLY A 503 -8.19 23.40 -1.99
N LYS A 504 -9.10 24.39 -2.03
CA LYS A 504 -10.40 24.33 -2.70
C LYS A 504 -10.48 25.19 -3.97
N GLU A 505 -9.36 25.69 -4.45
CA GLU A 505 -9.32 26.65 -5.55
C GLU A 505 -8.33 26.25 -6.64
N CYS A 506 -7.29 25.48 -6.28
CA CYS A 506 -6.22 25.08 -7.19
C CYS A 506 -6.24 23.57 -7.48
N ALA A 507 -5.76 23.20 -8.67
CA ALA A 507 -5.40 21.84 -9.03
C ALA A 507 -3.89 21.65 -8.95
N LEU A 508 -3.44 20.40 -8.74
CA LEU A 508 -2.03 20.00 -8.86
C LEU A 508 -1.95 18.73 -9.70
N ILE A 509 -1.13 18.75 -10.75
CA ILE A 509 -0.94 17.60 -11.65
C ILE A 509 0.55 17.27 -11.82
N THR A 510 0.88 15.98 -11.97
CA THR A 510 2.28 15.54 -12.07
C THR A 510 2.42 14.17 -12.76
N ASP A 511 3.56 13.94 -13.40
CA ASP A 511 4.02 12.61 -13.81
C ASP A 511 4.66 11.80 -12.67
N GLY A 512 4.88 12.44 -11.51
CA GLY A 512 5.23 11.79 -10.25
C GLY A 512 4.02 11.17 -9.54
N ARG A 513 4.11 10.99 -8.22
CA ARG A 513 3.04 10.43 -7.41
C ARG A 513 2.83 11.21 -6.12
N PHE A 514 1.65 11.04 -5.52
CA PHE A 514 1.31 11.65 -4.26
C PHE A 514 1.23 10.63 -3.14
N SER A 515 1.51 11.11 -1.92
CA SER A 515 1.28 10.34 -0.70
C SER A 515 -0.20 9.98 -0.54
N GLY A 516 -0.48 8.83 0.07
CA GLY A 516 -1.81 8.47 0.53
C GLY A 516 -2.44 9.50 1.48
N GLY A 517 -1.61 10.36 2.12
CA GLY A 517 -2.01 11.48 2.96
C GLY A 517 -2.53 12.71 2.21
N THR A 518 -2.42 12.73 0.88
CA THR A 518 -2.83 13.86 0.05
C THR A 518 -4.34 14.04 0.02
N SER A 519 -4.78 15.30 0.05
CA SER A 519 -6.17 15.73 -0.16
C SER A 519 -6.20 16.95 -1.09
N GLY A 520 -7.36 17.26 -1.68
CA GLY A 520 -7.53 18.28 -2.72
C GLY A 520 -7.41 17.69 -4.13
N LEU A 521 -7.60 18.52 -5.16
CA LEU A 521 -7.54 18.09 -6.56
C LEU A 521 -6.07 17.86 -6.97
N SER A 522 -5.58 16.65 -6.66
CA SER A 522 -4.20 16.23 -6.93
C SER A 522 -4.21 15.00 -7.82
N ILE A 523 -3.63 15.11 -9.02
CA ILE A 523 -3.64 14.10 -10.07
C ILE A 523 -2.20 13.68 -10.35
N GLY A 524 -1.88 12.43 -10.06
CA GLY A 524 -0.55 11.86 -10.27
C GLY A 524 -0.52 10.76 -11.34
N HIS A 525 0.66 10.17 -11.51
CA HIS A 525 0.91 9.06 -12.43
C HIS A 525 0.62 9.41 -13.90
N ILE A 526 0.69 10.69 -14.28
CA ILE A 526 0.45 11.09 -15.67
C ILE A 526 1.41 10.33 -16.59
N SER A 527 0.83 9.53 -17.48
CA SER A 527 1.55 8.67 -18.39
C SER A 527 1.16 8.97 -19.85
N PRO A 528 2.14 9.02 -20.76
CA PRO A 528 3.59 8.89 -20.55
C PRO A 528 4.19 10.08 -19.77
N GLU A 529 5.25 9.81 -18.96
CA GLU A 529 5.96 10.85 -18.21
C GLU A 529 6.78 11.78 -19.12
N ALA A 530 7.10 12.98 -18.65
CA ALA A 530 7.88 13.96 -19.40
C ALA A 530 9.24 13.41 -19.86
N ALA A 531 9.94 12.65 -19.02
CA ALA A 531 11.24 12.04 -19.33
C ALA A 531 11.19 10.96 -20.44
N ASN A 532 10.00 10.43 -20.73
CA ASN A 532 9.73 9.53 -21.86
C ASN A 532 9.05 10.25 -23.05
N GLY A 533 9.10 11.57 -23.10
CA GLY A 533 8.52 12.36 -24.18
C GLY A 533 7.02 12.63 -24.03
N GLY A 534 6.42 12.34 -22.87
CA GLY A 534 5.01 12.59 -22.60
C GLY A 534 4.63 14.06 -22.74
N ASN A 535 3.38 14.30 -23.13
CA ASN A 535 2.89 15.65 -23.45
C ASN A 535 2.84 16.59 -22.23
N ILE A 536 2.81 16.06 -21.01
CA ILE A 536 2.92 16.88 -19.79
C ILE A 536 4.21 17.72 -19.81
N GLY A 537 5.32 17.20 -20.35
CA GLY A 537 6.59 17.92 -20.48
C GLY A 537 6.57 19.04 -21.54
N LYS A 538 5.49 19.22 -22.28
CA LYS A 538 5.30 20.28 -23.29
C LYS A 538 4.42 21.42 -22.78
N VAL A 539 3.80 21.28 -21.62
CA VAL A 539 2.95 22.31 -20.99
C VAL A 539 3.80 23.51 -20.59
N LYS A 540 3.29 24.71 -20.77
CA LYS A 540 3.95 25.99 -20.44
C LYS A 540 3.13 26.77 -19.44
N ASP A 541 3.79 27.69 -18.72
CA ASP A 541 3.10 28.68 -17.88
C ASP A 541 2.01 29.40 -18.69
N GLY A 542 0.80 29.45 -18.11
CA GLY A 542 -0.37 30.09 -18.69
C GLY A 542 -1.20 29.23 -19.66
N ASP A 543 -0.76 28.00 -20.00
CA ASP A 543 -1.61 27.06 -20.75
C ASP A 543 -2.83 26.66 -19.91
N ILE A 544 -4.00 26.59 -20.52
CA ILE A 544 -5.22 26.24 -19.81
C ILE A 544 -5.35 24.72 -19.66
N ILE A 545 -5.35 24.26 -18.42
CA ILE A 545 -5.62 22.86 -18.08
C ILE A 545 -7.10 22.69 -17.78
N VAL A 546 -7.70 21.64 -18.34
CA VAL A 546 -9.09 21.26 -18.11
C VAL A 546 -9.14 19.87 -17.51
N ILE A 547 -9.82 19.75 -16.37
CA ILE A 547 -10.02 18.50 -15.63
C ILE A 547 -11.53 18.31 -15.44
N ASP A 548 -12.03 17.14 -15.82
CA ASP A 548 -13.42 16.75 -15.61
C ASP A 548 -13.47 15.32 -15.05
N ILE A 549 -13.65 15.21 -13.73
CA ILE A 549 -13.67 13.93 -13.03
C ILE A 549 -14.87 13.07 -13.46
N PRO A 550 -16.10 13.59 -13.56
CA PRO A 550 -17.23 12.82 -14.04
C PRO A 550 -17.05 12.21 -15.43
N SER A 551 -16.49 12.98 -16.38
CA SER A 551 -16.23 12.48 -17.74
C SER A 551 -14.91 11.71 -17.85
N ARG A 552 -14.12 11.61 -16.77
CA ARG A 552 -12.80 10.94 -16.74
C ARG A 552 -11.80 11.55 -17.71
N SER A 553 -11.75 12.88 -17.79
CA SER A 553 -10.87 13.57 -18.73
C SER A 553 -9.93 14.56 -18.08
N ILE A 554 -8.73 14.68 -18.67
CA ILE A 554 -7.72 15.69 -18.35
C ILE A 554 -7.02 16.13 -19.65
N SER A 555 -6.95 17.44 -19.90
CA SER A 555 -6.32 17.93 -21.12
C SER A 555 -5.75 19.33 -20.94
N VAL A 556 -4.79 19.69 -21.80
CA VAL A 556 -4.45 21.09 -22.08
C VAL A 556 -5.28 21.58 -23.26
N LYS A 557 -5.76 22.81 -23.18
CA LYS A 557 -6.60 23.45 -24.22
C LYS A 557 -5.76 23.86 -25.44
N LEU A 558 -5.19 22.87 -26.12
CA LEU A 558 -4.42 22.98 -27.37
C LEU A 558 -4.91 21.91 -28.34
N SER A 559 -4.83 22.18 -29.65
CA SER A 559 -5.05 21.12 -30.63
C SER A 559 -3.92 20.08 -30.58
N ASP A 560 -4.20 18.87 -31.07
CA ASP A 560 -3.18 17.80 -31.13
C ASP A 560 -1.99 18.21 -32.00
N GLU A 561 -2.24 18.99 -33.07
CA GLU A 561 -1.21 19.53 -33.96
C GLU A 561 -0.32 20.56 -33.25
N GLU A 562 -0.93 21.49 -32.50
CA GLU A 562 -0.18 22.47 -31.69
C GLU A 562 0.67 21.79 -30.63
N LEU A 563 0.10 20.82 -29.93
CA LEU A 563 0.78 20.08 -28.88
C LEU A 563 1.91 19.20 -29.45
N ALA A 564 1.68 18.57 -30.61
CA ALA A 564 2.71 17.78 -31.30
C ALA A 564 3.89 18.64 -31.76
N ALA A 565 3.63 19.86 -32.23
CA ALA A 565 4.66 20.78 -32.68
C ALA A 565 5.51 21.38 -31.57
N ARG A 566 5.07 21.31 -30.30
CA ARG A 566 5.84 21.85 -29.16
C ARG A 566 7.01 20.95 -28.79
N PRO A 567 8.21 21.51 -28.57
CA PRO A 567 9.29 20.74 -27.95
C PRO A 567 8.99 20.48 -26.45
N GLN A 568 9.64 19.47 -25.89
CA GLN A 568 9.71 19.29 -24.45
C GLN A 568 10.32 20.53 -23.79
N GLN A 569 9.81 20.92 -22.61
CA GLN A 569 10.41 22.01 -21.85
C GLN A 569 11.80 21.58 -21.37
N PRO A 570 12.80 22.48 -21.43
CA PRO A 570 14.15 22.16 -20.94
C PRO A 570 14.11 21.95 -19.42
N LEU A 571 14.76 20.88 -18.98
CA LEU A 571 14.95 20.60 -17.57
C LEU A 571 15.92 21.65 -16.95
N LYS A 572 15.46 22.41 -15.98
CA LYS A 572 16.24 23.48 -15.31
C LYS A 572 16.97 22.96 -14.07
N ARG A 573 16.41 21.97 -13.38
CA ARG A 573 17.01 21.41 -12.18
C ARG A 573 18.30 20.65 -12.48
N ASN A 574 19.23 20.70 -11.53
CA ASN A 574 20.45 19.88 -11.53
C ASN A 574 20.43 18.94 -10.32
N ARG A 575 19.88 17.74 -10.51
CA ARG A 575 19.80 16.72 -9.44
C ARG A 575 20.95 15.74 -9.55
N VAL A 576 21.72 15.57 -8.46
CA VAL A 576 22.75 14.54 -8.38
C VAL A 576 22.09 13.18 -8.17
N VAL A 577 22.30 12.26 -9.09
CA VAL A 577 21.68 10.94 -9.08
C VAL A 577 22.71 9.85 -8.79
N SER A 578 22.48 9.03 -7.76
CA SER A 578 23.35 7.93 -7.37
C SER A 578 23.41 6.82 -8.45
N LYS A 579 24.40 5.90 -8.32
CA LYS A 579 24.51 4.74 -9.22
C LYS A 579 23.25 3.87 -9.17
N ALA A 580 22.68 3.65 -7.98
CA ALA A 580 21.48 2.84 -7.80
C ALA A 580 20.28 3.43 -8.55
N LEU A 581 20.03 4.74 -8.40
CA LEU A 581 18.94 5.42 -9.07
C LEU A 581 19.13 5.51 -10.60
N ARG A 582 20.38 5.67 -11.07
CA ARG A 582 20.66 5.59 -12.51
C ARG A 582 20.39 4.21 -13.10
N ALA A 583 20.74 3.14 -12.38
CA ALA A 583 20.43 1.78 -12.80
C ALA A 583 18.93 1.53 -12.87
N TYR A 584 18.17 2.03 -11.88
CA TYR A 584 16.71 1.95 -11.91
C TYR A 584 16.12 2.70 -13.11
N ALA A 585 16.53 3.94 -13.35
CA ALA A 585 16.02 4.78 -14.45
C ALA A 585 16.24 4.16 -15.85
N GLN A 586 17.29 3.33 -16.01
CA GLN A 586 17.61 2.68 -17.29
C GLN A 586 16.63 1.56 -17.66
N SER A 587 16.03 0.91 -16.66
CA SER A 587 15.20 -0.28 -16.86
C SER A 587 13.76 -0.14 -16.41
N VAL A 588 13.36 1.00 -15.82
CA VAL A 588 12.02 1.17 -15.28
C VAL A 588 10.97 1.40 -16.36
N SER A 589 9.81 0.74 -16.21
CA SER A 589 8.61 0.97 -17.01
C SER A 589 7.87 2.25 -16.58
N SER A 590 6.89 2.65 -17.39
CA SER A 590 6.00 3.77 -17.06
C SER A 590 5.05 3.45 -15.90
N ALA A 591 4.44 4.50 -15.33
CA ALA A 591 3.54 4.38 -14.17
C ALA A 591 2.28 3.56 -14.47
N ASP A 592 1.70 3.67 -15.67
CA ASP A 592 0.55 2.87 -16.12
C ASP A 592 0.83 1.36 -16.20
N LYS A 593 2.11 0.97 -16.14
CA LYS A 593 2.60 -0.42 -16.07
C LYS A 593 3.19 -0.79 -14.71
N GLY A 594 2.95 0.03 -13.69
CA GLY A 594 3.38 -0.24 -12.32
C GLY A 594 4.78 0.26 -11.96
N GLY A 595 5.52 0.94 -12.86
CA GLY A 595 6.86 1.44 -12.59
C GLY A 595 7.82 0.34 -12.13
N VAL A 596 7.84 -0.81 -12.80
CA VAL A 596 8.69 -1.98 -12.51
C VAL A 596 9.93 -1.99 -13.40
N ARG A 597 11.00 -2.65 -12.97
CA ARG A 597 12.14 -2.88 -13.84
C ARG A 597 11.78 -3.87 -14.94
N ILE A 598 12.04 -3.48 -16.18
CA ILE A 598 11.92 -4.35 -17.35
C ILE A 598 13.27 -5.07 -17.51
N ILE A 599 13.23 -6.39 -17.52
CA ILE A 599 14.37 -7.26 -17.80
C ILE A 599 13.96 -8.09 -19.01
N ASP A 600 14.62 -7.83 -20.14
CA ASP A 600 14.44 -8.59 -21.37
C ASP A 600 15.16 -9.94 -21.31
#